data_c3ff983e1f73c96364711e5436f449b7
#
_entry.id   c3ff983e1f73c96364711e5436f449b7
#
_cell.length_a   1.000
_cell.length_b   1.000
_cell.length_c   1.000
_cell.angle_alpha   90.00
_cell.angle_beta   90.00
_cell.angle_gamma   90.00
#
_symmetry.space_group_name_H-M   'P 1'
#
loop_
_entity.id
_entity.type
_entity.pdbx_description
1 polymer ?
#
loop_
_entity_poly.entity_id
_entity_poly.type
_entity_poly.pdbx_seq_one_letter_code
_entity_poly.pdbx_strand_id
1 'polypeptide(L)'
;MQVQLSESKNPLAYLLLIAPFFLWGTAMVAMKGIIPHTTPLFMAGVRLIPAGVLILMVAGFMGKPVPKSWLAWLWIIIFALVDGTLFQGFLAEGLVRTNAGLGSVMIDSQPLAVALLSFWLFQEHIGLWGWLGLGFGIIGISLIGLPQEWIFNLFDSGITIYTDNWQQLFNNGEWLMLLAALSMAVGTVMIRFVCQYADPVMATGWHMIIGGLPLWGISSVLESQQW
;
A
#
# COMPACT_ATOMS: atom_id res chain seq x y z
N MET A 1 -20.81 12.50 -1.53
CA MET A 1 -20.32 13.78 -2.09
C MET A 1 -20.09 13.52 -3.58
N GLN A 2 -21.10 13.85 -4.42
CA GLN A 2 -20.93 13.77 -5.87
C GLN A 2 -20.00 14.91 -6.26
N VAL A 3 -18.80 14.59 -6.68
CA VAL A 3 -17.94 15.52 -7.40
C VAL A 3 -18.64 15.76 -8.72
N GLN A 4 -19.34 16.90 -8.87
CA GLN A 4 -19.71 17.40 -10.17
C GLN A 4 -18.39 17.65 -10.91
N LEU A 5 -18.03 16.74 -11.80
CA LEU A 5 -17.06 16.98 -12.84
C LEU A 5 -17.71 18.04 -13.74
N SER A 6 -17.62 19.31 -13.34
CA SER A 6 -17.78 20.42 -14.23
C SER A 6 -16.93 20.09 -15.45
N GLU A 7 -17.49 20.19 -16.67
CA GLU A 7 -16.80 20.06 -17.95
C GLU A 7 -15.74 21.17 -18.09
N SER A 8 -14.72 21.09 -17.25
CA SER A 8 -13.56 21.94 -17.35
C SER A 8 -12.74 21.40 -18.52
N LYS A 9 -12.90 22.04 -19.68
CA LYS A 9 -12.03 21.86 -20.86
C LYS A 9 -10.58 22.31 -20.59
N ASN A 10 -10.18 22.33 -19.32
CA ASN A 10 -8.85 22.75 -18.91
C ASN A 10 -7.90 21.55 -18.99
N PRO A 11 -6.91 21.55 -19.91
CA PRO A 11 -5.96 20.45 -20.06
C PRO A 11 -5.16 20.19 -18.78
N LEU A 12 -5.00 21.20 -17.92
CA LEU A 12 -4.34 21.08 -16.63
C LEU A 12 -5.08 20.10 -15.68
N ALA A 13 -6.42 20.03 -15.75
CA ALA A 13 -7.20 19.11 -14.95
C ALA A 13 -6.91 17.63 -15.31
N TYR A 14 -6.79 17.33 -16.59
CA TYR A 14 -6.40 16.00 -17.06
C TYR A 14 -4.97 15.64 -16.67
N LEU A 15 -4.05 16.60 -16.78
CA LEU A 15 -2.67 16.42 -16.35
C LEU A 15 -2.59 16.09 -14.84
N LEU A 16 -3.33 16.81 -14.00
CA LEU A 16 -3.39 16.58 -12.55
C LEU A 16 -4.02 15.24 -12.19
N LEU A 17 -4.95 14.72 -13.01
CA LEU A 17 -5.53 13.39 -12.81
C LEU A 17 -4.55 12.26 -13.15
N ILE A 18 -3.71 12.44 -14.18
CA ILE A 18 -2.76 11.43 -14.65
C ILE A 18 -1.45 11.46 -13.86
N ALA A 19 -1.03 12.64 -13.39
CA ALA A 19 0.25 12.85 -12.72
C ALA A 19 0.51 11.87 -11.54
N PRO A 20 -0.44 11.56 -10.65
CA PRO A 20 -0.20 10.61 -9.56
C PRO A 20 0.20 9.22 -10.04
N PHE A 21 -0.44 8.71 -11.10
CA PHE A 21 -0.15 7.39 -11.67
C PHE A 21 1.22 7.36 -12.33
N PHE A 22 1.56 8.41 -13.08
CA PHE A 22 2.88 8.56 -13.67
C PHE A 22 3.98 8.63 -12.60
N LEU A 23 3.77 9.44 -11.56
CA LEU A 23 4.70 9.59 -10.44
C LEU A 23 4.83 8.28 -9.64
N TRP A 24 3.74 7.53 -9.47
CA TRP A 24 3.78 6.22 -8.82
C TRP A 24 4.62 5.22 -9.59
N GLY A 25 4.38 5.09 -10.91
CA GLY A 25 5.16 4.18 -11.76
C GLY A 25 6.64 4.54 -11.80
N THR A 26 6.98 5.82 -11.94
CA THR A 26 8.38 6.29 -11.90
C THR A 26 9.03 6.08 -10.54
N ALA A 27 8.28 6.21 -9.45
CA ALA A 27 8.77 5.94 -8.09
C ALA A 27 9.19 4.47 -7.92
N MET A 28 8.44 3.51 -8.47
CA MET A 28 8.78 2.08 -8.42
C MET A 28 10.11 1.80 -9.12
N VAL A 29 10.32 2.38 -10.31
CA VAL A 29 11.57 2.25 -11.07
C VAL A 29 12.73 2.90 -10.32
N ALA A 30 12.53 4.11 -9.79
CA ALA A 30 13.54 4.84 -9.02
C ALA A 30 13.96 4.06 -7.75
N MET A 31 12.99 3.53 -7.01
CA MET A 31 13.26 2.68 -5.84
C MET A 31 14.10 1.47 -6.21
N LYS A 32 13.72 0.75 -7.29
CA LYS A 32 14.48 -0.42 -7.75
C LYS A 32 15.92 -0.06 -8.14
N GLY A 33 16.13 1.12 -8.74
CA GLY A 33 17.45 1.62 -9.10
C GLY A 33 18.33 1.98 -7.90
N ILE A 34 17.75 2.35 -6.76
CA ILE A 34 18.49 2.76 -5.55
C ILE A 34 18.81 1.56 -4.65
N ILE A 35 18.04 0.47 -4.71
CA ILE A 35 18.24 -0.74 -3.88
C ILE A 35 19.70 -1.21 -3.77
N PRO A 36 20.55 -1.21 -4.82
CA PRO A 36 21.94 -1.62 -4.69
C PRO A 36 22.81 -0.73 -3.78
N HIS A 37 22.33 0.47 -3.46
CA HIS A 37 23.05 1.50 -2.69
C HIS A 37 22.47 1.80 -1.32
N THR A 38 21.34 1.17 -0.97
CA THR A 38 20.65 1.39 0.31
C THR A 38 19.85 0.16 0.72
N THR A 39 19.49 0.10 1.99
CA THR A 39 18.66 -0.98 2.51
C THR A 39 17.17 -0.65 2.39
N PRO A 40 16.30 -1.66 2.23
CA PRO A 40 14.90 -1.45 1.89
C PRO A 40 14.12 -0.68 2.97
N LEU A 41 14.26 -1.03 4.24
CA LEU A 41 13.50 -0.39 5.31
C LEU A 41 14.00 1.03 5.59
N PHE A 42 15.31 1.26 5.51
CA PHE A 42 15.88 2.60 5.60
C PHE A 42 15.34 3.50 4.50
N MET A 43 15.37 3.05 3.25
CA MET A 43 14.84 3.78 2.11
C MET A 43 13.35 4.10 2.28
N ALA A 44 12.54 3.16 2.77
CA ALA A 44 11.12 3.37 3.02
C ALA A 44 10.89 4.47 4.06
N GLY A 45 11.64 4.46 5.17
CA GLY A 45 11.56 5.48 6.22
C GLY A 45 11.99 6.86 5.73
N VAL A 46 13.11 6.95 4.98
CA VAL A 46 13.61 8.21 4.36
C VAL A 46 12.61 8.81 3.38
N ARG A 47 11.81 8.00 2.71
CA ARG A 47 10.76 8.50 1.82
C ARG A 47 9.54 9.01 2.59
N LEU A 48 9.12 8.27 3.61
CA LEU A 48 7.89 8.57 4.36
C LEU A 48 8.02 9.79 5.26
N ILE A 49 9.06 9.84 6.08
CA ILE A 49 9.16 10.87 7.12
C ILE A 49 9.25 12.29 6.54
N PRO A 50 10.17 12.58 5.58
CA PRO A 50 10.23 13.91 4.99
C PRO A 50 8.96 14.28 4.21
N ALA A 51 8.36 13.31 3.49
CA ALA A 51 7.11 13.56 2.78
C ALA A 51 5.96 13.87 3.75
N GLY A 52 5.86 13.14 4.87
CA GLY A 52 4.90 13.44 5.92
C GLY A 52 5.09 14.83 6.53
N VAL A 53 6.35 15.24 6.80
CA VAL A 53 6.67 16.59 7.29
C VAL A 53 6.23 17.64 6.29
N LEU A 54 6.52 17.46 5.00
CA LEU A 54 6.10 18.41 3.95
C LEU A 54 4.58 18.52 3.88
N ILE A 55 3.85 17.41 3.95
CA ILE A 55 2.38 17.41 3.97
C ILE A 55 1.85 18.15 5.19
N LEU A 56 2.42 17.94 6.38
CA LEU A 56 2.02 18.66 7.59
C LEU A 56 2.29 20.15 7.50
N MET A 57 3.41 20.57 6.91
CA MET A 57 3.69 21.98 6.64
C MET A 57 2.63 22.58 5.72
N VAL A 58 2.33 21.93 4.60
CA VAL A 58 1.28 22.37 3.67
C VAL A 58 -0.08 22.43 4.37
N ALA A 59 -0.44 21.41 5.14
CA ALA A 59 -1.68 21.37 5.91
C ALA A 59 -1.76 22.54 6.91
N GLY A 60 -0.65 22.87 7.57
CA GLY A 60 -0.55 24.04 8.45
C GLY A 60 -0.77 25.35 7.72
N PHE A 61 -0.12 25.55 6.56
CA PHE A 61 -0.34 26.72 5.71
C PHE A 61 -1.78 26.83 5.19
N MET A 62 -2.44 25.71 4.96
CA MET A 62 -3.87 25.66 4.58
C MET A 62 -4.82 25.88 5.77
N GLY A 63 -4.32 26.06 6.98
CA GLY A 63 -5.13 26.24 8.20
C GLY A 63 -5.92 24.99 8.59
N LYS A 64 -5.44 23.78 8.21
CA LYS A 64 -6.14 22.53 8.55
C LYS A 64 -6.06 22.24 10.05
N PRO A 65 -7.18 21.79 10.69
CA PRO A 65 -7.20 21.57 12.11
C PRO A 65 -6.36 20.36 12.52
N VAL A 66 -5.55 20.53 13.55
CA VAL A 66 -4.81 19.42 14.18
C VAL A 66 -5.79 18.50 14.91
N PRO A 67 -5.63 17.16 14.82
CA PRO A 67 -6.47 16.20 15.56
C PRO A 67 -6.42 16.47 17.07
N LYS A 68 -7.59 16.69 17.69
CA LYS A 68 -7.69 17.02 19.12
C LYS A 68 -8.14 15.85 19.99
N SER A 69 -8.90 14.90 19.42
CA SER A 69 -9.42 13.78 20.17
C SER A 69 -8.44 12.62 20.23
N TRP A 70 -8.41 11.91 21.36
CA TRP A 70 -7.58 10.71 21.49
C TRP A 70 -7.99 9.62 20.49
N LEU A 71 -9.26 9.56 20.13
CA LEU A 71 -9.80 8.62 19.16
C LEU A 71 -9.30 8.90 17.74
N ALA A 72 -9.13 10.19 17.38
CA ALA A 72 -8.49 10.57 16.11
C ALA A 72 -7.05 10.05 16.05
N TRP A 73 -6.28 10.23 17.14
CA TRP A 73 -4.91 9.74 17.22
C TRP A 73 -4.83 8.21 17.18
N LEU A 74 -5.75 7.51 17.86
CA LEU A 74 -5.81 6.05 17.78
C LEU A 74 -6.01 5.57 16.35
N TRP A 75 -6.97 6.14 15.62
CA TRP A 75 -7.22 5.79 14.23
C TRP A 75 -6.04 6.15 13.33
N ILE A 76 -5.39 7.29 13.53
CA ILE A 76 -4.19 7.68 12.78
C ILE A 76 -3.04 6.72 13.04
N ILE A 77 -2.80 6.29 14.28
CA ILE A 77 -1.73 5.35 14.64
C ILE A 77 -1.99 3.99 14.00
N ILE A 78 -3.21 3.44 14.11
CA ILE A 78 -3.54 2.15 13.49
C ILE A 78 -3.39 2.24 11.96
N PHE A 79 -3.87 3.31 11.35
CA PHE A 79 -3.70 3.58 9.93
C PHE A 79 -2.21 3.70 9.55
N ALA A 80 -1.40 4.39 10.34
CA ALA A 80 0.03 4.52 10.15
C ALA A 80 0.78 3.18 10.21
N LEU A 81 0.39 2.30 11.14
CA LEU A 81 1.00 0.97 11.24
C LEU A 81 0.63 0.10 10.03
N VAL A 82 -0.62 0.15 9.58
CA VAL A 82 -1.08 -0.69 8.46
C VAL A 82 -0.60 -0.14 7.11
N ASP A 83 -0.88 1.12 6.82
CA ASP A 83 -0.59 1.74 5.51
C ASP A 83 0.80 2.38 5.45
N GLY A 84 1.33 2.84 6.57
CA GLY A 84 2.69 3.40 6.65
C GLY A 84 3.75 2.32 6.86
N THR A 85 3.66 1.52 7.93
CA THR A 85 4.71 0.57 8.28
C THR A 85 4.60 -0.74 7.49
N LEU A 86 3.46 -1.45 7.57
CA LEU A 86 3.32 -2.76 6.93
C LEU A 86 3.35 -2.64 5.41
N PHE A 87 2.54 -1.74 4.82
CA PHE A 87 2.52 -1.56 3.38
C PHE A 87 3.91 -1.19 2.83
N GLN A 88 4.53 -0.15 3.36
CA GLN A 88 5.82 0.33 2.85
C GLN A 88 6.98 -0.63 3.16
N GLY A 89 6.93 -1.33 4.28
CA GLY A 89 7.90 -2.37 4.62
C GLY A 89 7.82 -3.56 3.66
N PHE A 90 6.63 -4.11 3.44
CA PHE A 90 6.44 -5.21 2.49
C PHE A 90 6.73 -4.79 1.05
N LEU A 91 6.37 -3.55 0.66
CA LEU A 91 6.71 -2.99 -0.64
C LEU A 91 8.22 -2.93 -0.85
N ALA A 92 8.95 -2.37 0.10
CA ALA A 92 10.41 -2.22 -0.01
C ALA A 92 11.12 -3.57 -0.03
N GLU A 93 10.77 -4.48 0.88
CA GLU A 93 11.31 -5.84 0.95
C GLU A 93 10.93 -6.69 -0.26
N GLY A 94 9.71 -6.58 -0.74
CA GLY A 94 9.25 -7.28 -1.95
C GLY A 94 9.99 -6.78 -3.19
N LEU A 95 10.21 -5.47 -3.31
CA LEU A 95 10.89 -4.88 -4.45
C LEU A 95 12.37 -5.29 -4.56
N VAL A 96 13.02 -5.64 -3.45
CA VAL A 96 14.36 -6.25 -3.48
C VAL A 96 14.36 -7.56 -4.25
N ARG A 97 13.32 -8.39 -4.06
CA ARG A 97 13.21 -9.78 -4.51
C ARG A 97 12.45 -9.97 -5.83
N THR A 98 11.78 -8.92 -6.34
CA THR A 98 11.07 -8.96 -7.62
C THR A 98 11.49 -7.80 -8.53
N ASN A 99 11.04 -7.80 -9.79
CA ASN A 99 11.28 -6.66 -10.68
C ASN A 99 10.19 -5.57 -10.53
N ALA A 100 10.53 -4.33 -10.91
CA ALA A 100 9.63 -3.19 -10.73
C ALA A 100 8.29 -3.35 -11.48
N GLY A 101 8.32 -3.93 -12.69
CA GLY A 101 7.11 -4.13 -13.48
C GLY A 101 6.16 -5.15 -12.85
N LEU A 102 6.68 -6.31 -12.45
CA LEU A 102 5.90 -7.34 -11.78
C LEU A 102 5.38 -6.85 -10.43
N GLY A 103 6.24 -6.19 -9.64
CA GLY A 103 5.85 -5.58 -8.38
C GLY A 103 4.71 -4.56 -8.55
N SER A 104 4.75 -3.72 -9.59
CA SER A 104 3.65 -2.78 -9.89
C SER A 104 2.34 -3.50 -10.17
N VAL A 105 2.35 -4.56 -11.00
CA VAL A 105 1.14 -5.35 -11.29
C VAL A 105 0.56 -5.97 -10.02
N MET A 106 1.43 -6.47 -9.12
CA MET A 106 0.99 -7.04 -7.84
C MET A 106 0.34 -5.99 -6.94
N ILE A 107 0.94 -4.79 -6.82
CA ILE A 107 0.35 -3.69 -6.04
C ILE A 107 -0.95 -3.20 -6.68
N ASP A 108 -1.05 -3.15 -8.00
CA ASP A 108 -2.25 -2.74 -8.72
C ASP A 108 -3.42 -3.74 -8.55
N SER A 109 -3.20 -4.89 -7.91
CA SER A 109 -4.27 -5.78 -7.44
C SER A 109 -5.04 -5.25 -6.21
N GLN A 110 -4.53 -4.23 -5.52
CA GLN A 110 -5.15 -3.60 -4.36
C GLN A 110 -6.65 -3.29 -4.54
N PRO A 111 -7.16 -2.77 -5.68
CA PRO A 111 -8.58 -2.51 -5.85
C PRO A 111 -9.48 -3.74 -5.71
N LEU A 112 -8.98 -4.95 -6.00
CA LEU A 112 -9.73 -6.20 -5.80
C LEU A 112 -9.99 -6.42 -4.31
N ALA A 113 -8.96 -6.27 -3.49
CA ALA A 113 -9.07 -6.38 -2.04
C ALA A 113 -9.94 -5.25 -1.45
N VAL A 114 -9.82 -4.01 -1.94
CA VAL A 114 -10.69 -2.89 -1.54
C VAL A 114 -12.15 -3.19 -1.85
N ALA A 115 -12.48 -3.71 -3.03
CA ALA A 115 -13.85 -4.05 -3.41
C ALA A 115 -14.44 -5.12 -2.48
N LEU A 116 -13.67 -6.17 -2.16
CA LEU A 116 -14.10 -7.22 -1.22
C LEU A 116 -14.30 -6.69 0.20
N LEU A 117 -13.36 -5.87 0.69
CA LEU A 117 -13.46 -5.25 2.00
C LEU A 117 -14.64 -4.28 2.09
N SER A 118 -14.87 -3.48 1.05
CA SER A 118 -16.01 -2.56 0.97
C SER A 118 -17.34 -3.30 0.93
N PHE A 119 -17.43 -4.38 0.16
CA PHE A 119 -18.60 -5.25 0.14
C PHE A 119 -18.91 -5.80 1.53
N TRP A 120 -17.90 -6.28 2.24
CA TRP A 120 -18.09 -6.91 3.55
C TRP A 120 -18.35 -5.88 4.67
N LEU A 121 -17.58 -4.79 4.71
CA LEU A 121 -17.65 -3.80 5.81
C LEU A 121 -18.77 -2.79 5.62
N PHE A 122 -19.03 -2.35 4.39
CA PHE A 122 -19.98 -1.29 4.09
C PHE A 122 -21.24 -1.80 3.37
N GLN A 123 -21.36 -3.12 3.18
CA GLN A 123 -22.49 -3.75 2.48
C GLN A 123 -22.73 -3.12 1.08
N GLU A 124 -21.65 -2.73 0.40
CA GLU A 124 -21.70 -2.19 -0.95
C GLU A 124 -22.10 -3.31 -1.93
N HIS A 125 -23.11 -3.07 -2.77
CA HIS A 125 -23.56 -4.09 -3.71
C HIS A 125 -22.60 -4.24 -4.89
N ILE A 126 -22.11 -5.46 -5.10
CA ILE A 126 -21.32 -5.83 -6.26
C ILE A 126 -22.26 -6.55 -7.24
N GLY A 127 -22.46 -5.98 -8.44
CA GLY A 127 -23.26 -6.62 -9.49
C GLY A 127 -22.57 -7.87 -10.06
N LEU A 128 -23.32 -8.69 -10.83
CA LEU A 128 -22.82 -9.95 -11.40
C LEU A 128 -21.51 -9.75 -12.21
N TRP A 129 -21.44 -8.71 -13.03
CA TRP A 129 -20.24 -8.38 -13.81
C TRP A 129 -19.06 -8.00 -12.94
N GLY A 130 -19.31 -7.35 -11.79
CA GLY A 130 -18.29 -7.04 -10.81
C GLY A 130 -17.73 -8.32 -10.17
N TRP A 131 -18.57 -9.29 -9.81
CA TRP A 131 -18.14 -10.58 -9.28
C TRP A 131 -17.32 -11.38 -10.29
N LEU A 132 -17.70 -11.38 -11.56
CA LEU A 132 -16.91 -12.03 -12.61
C LEU A 132 -15.54 -11.37 -12.76
N GLY A 133 -15.48 -10.03 -12.79
CA GLY A 133 -14.23 -9.29 -12.85
C GLY A 133 -13.31 -9.55 -11.65
N LEU A 134 -13.87 -9.55 -10.43
CA LEU A 134 -13.15 -9.92 -9.21
C LEU A 134 -12.59 -11.33 -9.27
N GLY A 135 -13.41 -12.30 -9.71
CA GLY A 135 -12.99 -13.69 -9.86
C GLY A 135 -11.80 -13.83 -10.81
N PHE A 136 -11.88 -13.25 -12.01
CA PHE A 136 -10.77 -13.27 -12.98
C PHE A 136 -9.54 -12.53 -12.46
N GLY A 137 -9.73 -11.40 -11.77
CA GLY A 137 -8.63 -10.66 -11.16
C GLY A 137 -7.90 -11.46 -10.08
N ILE A 138 -8.64 -12.12 -9.18
CA ILE A 138 -8.07 -12.97 -8.12
C ILE A 138 -7.33 -14.16 -8.73
N ILE A 139 -7.91 -14.84 -9.73
CA ILE A 139 -7.24 -15.94 -10.43
C ILE A 139 -5.93 -15.45 -11.07
N GLY A 140 -5.99 -14.35 -11.82
CA GLY A 140 -4.81 -13.78 -12.49
C GLY A 140 -3.69 -13.43 -11.52
N ILE A 141 -4.01 -12.74 -10.44
CA ILE A 141 -3.04 -12.35 -9.42
C ILE A 141 -2.48 -13.57 -8.66
N SER A 142 -3.32 -14.58 -8.38
CA SER A 142 -2.88 -15.81 -7.73
C SER A 142 -1.88 -16.59 -8.60
N LEU A 143 -2.12 -16.66 -9.91
CA LEU A 143 -1.20 -17.31 -10.85
C LEU A 143 0.17 -16.63 -10.93
N ILE A 144 0.23 -15.32 -10.68
CA ILE A 144 1.47 -14.55 -10.70
C ILE A 144 2.16 -14.56 -9.34
N GLY A 145 1.39 -14.41 -8.24
CA GLY A 145 1.90 -14.14 -6.90
C GLY A 145 2.16 -15.39 -6.04
N LEU A 146 1.60 -16.54 -6.40
CA LEU A 146 1.85 -17.76 -5.65
C LEU A 146 3.06 -18.52 -6.22
N PRO A 147 3.86 -19.16 -5.35
CA PRO A 147 4.94 -20.02 -5.80
C PRO A 147 4.42 -21.11 -6.74
N GLN A 148 5.13 -21.36 -7.83
CA GLN A 148 4.73 -22.34 -8.85
C GLN A 148 4.47 -23.74 -8.25
N GLU A 149 5.26 -24.13 -7.28
CA GLU A 149 5.10 -25.40 -6.57
C GLU A 149 3.71 -25.55 -5.91
N TRP A 150 3.16 -24.45 -5.38
CA TRP A 150 1.83 -24.45 -4.78
C TRP A 150 0.73 -24.60 -5.82
N ILE A 151 0.91 -23.97 -6.99
CA ILE A 151 -0.06 -24.05 -8.10
C ILE A 151 -0.08 -25.48 -8.66
N PHE A 152 1.08 -26.11 -8.89
CA PHE A 152 1.15 -27.47 -9.39
C PHE A 152 0.61 -28.50 -8.38
N ASN A 153 0.94 -28.35 -7.09
CA ASN A 153 0.45 -29.25 -6.04
C ASN A 153 -1.07 -29.19 -5.84
N LEU A 154 -1.71 -28.04 -6.16
CA LEU A 154 -3.17 -27.92 -6.16
C LEU A 154 -3.86 -28.84 -7.18
N PHE A 155 -3.19 -29.08 -8.32
CA PHE A 155 -3.72 -29.93 -9.41
C PHE A 155 -3.34 -31.42 -9.25
N ASP A 156 -2.23 -31.73 -8.57
CA ASP A 156 -1.65 -33.08 -8.58
C ASP A 156 -1.95 -33.90 -7.30
N SER A 157 -2.05 -33.30 -6.13
CA SER A 157 -2.09 -34.03 -4.85
C SER A 157 -3.18 -33.60 -3.86
N GLY A 158 -4.06 -32.66 -4.23
CA GLY A 158 -4.94 -32.00 -3.26
C GLY A 158 -4.16 -31.03 -2.33
N ILE A 159 -4.90 -30.25 -1.55
CA ILE A 159 -4.33 -29.19 -0.70
C ILE A 159 -3.52 -29.80 0.46
N THR A 160 -2.32 -30.23 0.23
CA THR A 160 -1.33 -30.44 1.28
C THR A 160 -0.50 -29.17 1.43
N ILE A 161 -0.97 -28.26 2.29
CA ILE A 161 -0.18 -27.11 2.71
C ILE A 161 0.92 -27.67 3.61
N TYR A 162 2.11 -27.88 3.06
CA TYR A 162 3.28 -28.19 3.85
C TYR A 162 3.61 -26.98 4.72
N THR A 163 3.28 -27.06 6.00
CA THR A 163 3.46 -25.98 6.99
C THR A 163 4.94 -25.62 7.24
N ASP A 164 5.86 -26.44 6.77
CA ASP A 164 7.30 -26.20 6.95
C ASP A 164 7.89 -25.08 6.07
N ASN A 165 7.11 -24.53 5.14
CA ASN A 165 7.61 -23.60 4.11
C ASN A 165 7.19 -22.13 4.29
N TRP A 166 6.70 -21.72 5.47
CA TRP A 166 6.37 -20.31 5.74
C TRP A 166 7.56 -19.36 5.50
N GLN A 167 8.77 -19.80 5.80
CA GLN A 167 9.99 -19.02 5.53
C GLN A 167 10.22 -18.78 4.03
N GLN A 168 9.82 -19.74 3.18
CA GLN A 168 9.94 -19.59 1.73
C GLN A 168 8.98 -18.52 1.18
N LEU A 169 7.78 -18.37 1.77
CA LEU A 169 6.85 -17.31 1.39
C LEU A 169 7.44 -15.92 1.63
N PHE A 170 8.06 -15.70 2.78
CA PHE A 170 8.69 -14.40 3.07
C PHE A 170 9.96 -14.13 2.25
N ASN A 171 10.51 -15.15 1.60
CA ASN A 171 11.59 -15.00 0.63
C ASN A 171 11.08 -14.72 -0.79
N ASN A 172 9.80 -14.93 -1.07
CA ASN A 172 9.18 -14.67 -2.35
C ASN A 172 8.76 -13.20 -2.47
N GLY A 173 9.32 -12.48 -3.45
CA GLY A 173 9.05 -11.05 -3.65
C GLY A 173 7.62 -10.78 -4.05
N GLU A 174 7.01 -11.64 -4.86
CA GLU A 174 5.63 -11.52 -5.31
C GLU A 174 4.65 -11.65 -4.15
N TRP A 175 4.91 -12.59 -3.23
CA TRP A 175 4.11 -12.74 -2.02
C TRP A 175 4.17 -11.49 -1.12
N LEU A 176 5.38 -10.92 -0.93
CA LEU A 176 5.53 -9.68 -0.18
C LEU A 176 4.79 -8.51 -0.84
N MET A 177 4.79 -8.44 -2.18
CA MET A 177 4.02 -7.44 -2.91
C MET A 177 2.51 -7.64 -2.74
N LEU A 178 2.00 -8.87 -2.67
CA LEU A 178 0.59 -9.14 -2.35
C LEU A 178 0.24 -8.69 -0.93
N LEU A 179 1.11 -8.95 0.05
CA LEU A 179 0.93 -8.46 1.42
C LEU A 179 0.93 -6.93 1.47
N ALA A 180 1.79 -6.29 0.67
CA ALA A 180 1.79 -4.84 0.52
C ALA A 180 0.45 -4.35 -0.08
N ALA A 181 -0.03 -4.95 -1.17
CA ALA A 181 -1.31 -4.61 -1.79
C ALA A 181 -2.48 -4.78 -0.80
N LEU A 182 -2.48 -5.86 -0.01
CA LEU A 182 -3.51 -6.11 1.00
C LEU A 182 -3.45 -5.07 2.14
N SER A 183 -2.25 -4.75 2.63
CA SER A 183 -2.06 -3.71 3.66
C SER A 183 -2.54 -2.35 3.16
N MET A 184 -2.21 -1.98 1.92
CA MET A 184 -2.69 -0.75 1.26
C MET A 184 -4.21 -0.76 1.08
N ALA A 185 -4.82 -1.92 0.76
CA ALA A 185 -6.27 -2.05 0.65
C ALA A 185 -6.97 -1.80 1.99
N VAL A 186 -6.45 -2.40 3.06
CA VAL A 186 -6.95 -2.16 4.43
C VAL A 186 -6.80 -0.68 4.79
N GLY A 187 -5.64 -0.06 4.52
CA GLY A 187 -5.41 1.38 4.73
C GLY A 187 -6.42 2.24 3.97
N THR A 188 -6.67 1.92 2.68
CA THR A 188 -7.66 2.62 1.85
C THR A 188 -9.08 2.56 2.42
N VAL A 189 -9.46 1.44 3.02
CA VAL A 189 -10.75 1.30 3.70
C VAL A 189 -10.75 2.05 5.03
N MET A 190 -9.65 1.99 5.77
CA MET A 190 -9.51 2.64 7.08
C MET A 190 -9.58 4.16 7.01
N ILE A 191 -9.16 4.78 5.91
CA ILE A 191 -9.21 6.25 5.79
C ILE A 191 -10.64 6.80 5.95
N ARG A 192 -11.68 6.03 5.61
CA ARG A 192 -13.07 6.42 5.85
C ARG A 192 -13.36 6.63 7.36
N PHE A 193 -12.77 5.81 8.22
CA PHE A 193 -12.92 5.92 9.68
C PHE A 193 -12.06 7.06 10.23
N VAL A 194 -10.83 7.19 9.75
CA VAL A 194 -9.92 8.29 10.13
C VAL A 194 -10.55 9.65 9.83
N CYS A 195 -11.15 9.81 8.63
CA CYS A 195 -11.76 11.07 8.19
C CYS A 195 -13.02 11.47 8.99
N GLN A 196 -13.57 10.59 9.81
CA GLN A 196 -14.65 10.96 10.75
C GLN A 196 -14.14 11.81 11.93
N TYR A 197 -12.85 11.70 12.25
CA TYR A 197 -12.26 12.32 13.44
C TYR A 197 -11.14 13.30 13.15
N ALA A 198 -10.55 13.26 11.93
CA ALA A 198 -9.41 14.09 11.53
C ALA A 198 -9.56 14.58 10.09
N ASP A 199 -8.95 15.74 9.80
CA ASP A 199 -8.80 16.21 8.41
C ASP A 199 -7.92 15.23 7.63
N PRO A 200 -8.29 14.81 6.41
CA PRO A 200 -7.56 13.80 5.65
C PRO A 200 -6.11 14.21 5.33
N VAL A 201 -5.83 15.49 5.07
CA VAL A 201 -4.47 15.96 4.76
C VAL A 201 -3.59 15.89 6.01
N MET A 202 -4.13 16.34 7.16
CA MET A 202 -3.45 16.20 8.45
C MET A 202 -3.19 14.74 8.81
N ALA A 203 -4.22 13.88 8.66
CA ALA A 203 -4.10 12.45 8.94
C ALA A 203 -3.03 11.79 8.06
N THR A 204 -2.99 12.14 6.76
CA THR A 204 -1.98 11.63 5.82
C THR A 204 -0.57 12.04 6.22
N GLY A 205 -0.35 13.30 6.60
CA GLY A 205 0.97 13.74 7.06
C GLY A 205 1.44 13.01 8.31
N TRP A 206 0.56 12.90 9.31
CA TRP A 206 0.88 12.18 10.55
C TRP A 206 1.09 10.68 10.34
N HIS A 207 0.25 10.02 9.51
CA HIS A 207 0.41 8.59 9.26
C HIS A 207 1.75 8.27 8.60
N MET A 208 2.24 9.12 7.70
CA MET A 208 3.54 8.91 7.06
C MET A 208 4.70 9.04 8.06
N ILE A 209 4.66 10.02 8.96
CA ILE A 209 5.70 10.17 9.98
C ILE A 209 5.65 8.99 10.97
N ILE A 210 4.47 8.72 11.54
CA ILE A 210 4.29 7.66 12.54
C ILE A 210 4.59 6.28 11.93
N GLY A 211 4.21 6.05 10.67
CA GLY A 211 4.47 4.79 9.97
C GLY A 211 5.94 4.62 9.54
N GLY A 212 6.64 5.72 9.28
CA GLY A 212 8.06 5.72 8.93
C GLY A 212 8.99 5.46 10.13
N LEU A 213 8.61 5.89 11.33
CA LEU A 213 9.43 5.70 12.53
C LEU A 213 9.71 4.23 12.87
N PRO A 214 8.72 3.31 12.88
CA PRO A 214 8.99 1.87 13.08
C PRO A 214 9.91 1.29 12.01
N LEU A 215 9.79 1.73 10.75
CA LEU A 215 10.67 1.27 9.67
C LEU A 215 12.12 1.65 9.94
N TRP A 216 12.39 2.87 10.39
CA TRP A 216 13.73 3.28 10.81
C TRP A 216 14.19 2.53 12.05
N GLY A 217 13.31 2.33 13.04
CA GLY A 217 13.64 1.54 14.22
C GLY A 217 14.03 0.10 13.88
N ILE A 218 13.29 -0.56 12.99
CA ILE A 218 13.59 -1.91 12.54
C ILE A 218 14.88 -1.91 11.68
N SER A 219 15.04 -0.94 10.78
CA SER A 219 16.23 -0.78 9.96
C SER A 219 17.49 -0.63 10.82
N SER A 220 17.45 0.15 11.89
CA SER A 220 18.61 0.35 12.77
C SER A 220 19.09 -0.94 13.47
N VAL A 221 18.19 -1.91 13.61
CA VAL A 221 18.52 -3.23 14.23
C VAL A 221 18.89 -4.26 13.17
N LEU A 222 18.11 -4.36 12.10
CA LEU A 222 18.27 -5.41 11.08
C LEU A 222 19.21 -5.01 9.94
N GLU A 223 19.35 -3.73 9.65
CA GLU A 223 20.09 -3.17 8.53
C GLU A 223 21.25 -2.28 9.03
N SER A 224 21.96 -2.74 10.04
CA SER A 224 23.03 -1.97 10.70
C SER A 224 24.14 -1.47 9.77
N GLN A 225 24.26 -2.05 8.57
CA GLN A 225 25.23 -1.63 7.54
C GLN A 225 24.88 -0.26 6.92
N GLN A 226 23.65 0.18 7.07
CA GLN A 226 23.15 1.44 6.50
C GLN A 226 23.43 2.65 7.41
N TRP A 227 23.64 2.39 8.70
CA TRP A 227 23.88 3.38 9.74
C TRP A 227 25.38 3.46 10.09
#